data_0874838e62c27926e808ff920aa01a49
#
_entry.id   0874838e62c27926e808ff920aa01a49
#
_cell.length_a   1.000
_cell.length_b   1.000
_cell.length_c   1.000
_cell.angle_alpha   90.00
_cell.angle_beta   90.00
_cell.angle_gamma   90.00
#
_symmetry.space_group_name_H-M   'P 1'
#
loop_
_entity.id
_entity.type
_entity.pdbx_description
1 polymer ?
#
loop_
_entity_poly.entity_id
_entity_poly.type
_entity_poly.pdbx_seq_one_letter_code
_entity_poly.pdbx_strand_id
1 'polypeptide(L)'
;MRTRFSLAQLADPDIESAERSLRACVHCGICTATCPTYVLTGDERDGPRGRIVMMQKMLEADAESSAEAVHHIDRCLGCLECRTACPSSVDYASIADAARAHIATRYRRPPCRQLMRNVISVVMSRPLLVGLGAAVARLLAPLVIRLPGQIGAAARQAVFAENLKERDERYDEDAALPVTPTAHVALMPGCVQRALAPSIDRAAARVLGRRGIALKVLRGAACCGALAHHLGHRSEAKALAQRAIAAFEKDGRHEAVLITASGCAAHLLDYPRLFAGEPEWHARAKAFADKVKDFSELATPRKAEAPLRLRLALHIPCSLQNGVRRGDCGAAGLAAACSEVLPIPESHFCCGSAGSYSLLQPQMAFRLRERKLANIATLKPDAIASANIGCLLHLSGADAPPVLHPAELIDWAEGGPVPMALQRAKSPVKGTTSG
;
A
#
# COMPACT_ATOMS: atom_id res chain seq x y z
N MET A 1 -17.34 22.87 10.31
CA MET A 1 -17.20 23.03 11.80
C MET A 1 -16.66 24.41 12.13
N ARG A 2 -16.85 24.91 13.38
CA ARG A 2 -16.09 26.08 13.86
C ARG A 2 -14.73 25.60 14.38
N THR A 3 -13.67 26.31 13.99
CA THR A 3 -12.29 26.03 14.38
C THR A 3 -11.73 27.18 15.22
N ARG A 4 -10.74 26.91 16.09
CA ARG A 4 -10.15 27.88 17.03
C ARG A 4 -8.62 27.80 16.98
N PHE A 5 -8.05 27.79 15.79
CA PHE A 5 -6.60 27.85 15.64
C PHE A 5 -6.08 29.29 15.77
N SER A 6 -4.95 29.46 16.43
CA SER A 6 -4.22 30.73 16.47
C SER A 6 -3.54 31.01 15.13
N LEU A 7 -3.22 32.27 14.85
CA LEU A 7 -2.46 32.66 13.67
C LEU A 7 -1.08 31.98 13.63
N ALA A 8 -0.46 31.77 14.79
CA ALA A 8 0.81 31.08 14.89
C ALA A 8 0.71 29.59 14.47
N GLN A 9 -0.37 28.92 14.82
CA GLN A 9 -0.62 27.55 14.39
C GLN A 9 -0.90 27.48 12.87
N LEU A 10 -1.65 28.44 12.33
CA LEU A 10 -1.98 28.50 10.90
C LEU A 10 -0.79 28.91 10.03
N ALA A 11 0.33 29.37 10.60
CA ALA A 11 1.57 29.56 9.88
C ALA A 11 2.23 28.22 9.47
N ASP A 12 1.85 27.10 10.10
CA ASP A 12 2.24 25.76 9.64
C ASP A 12 1.30 25.34 8.50
N PRO A 13 1.82 25.09 7.27
CA PRO A 13 1.00 24.72 6.11
C PRO A 13 0.20 23.42 6.30
N ASP A 14 0.65 22.49 7.16
CA ASP A 14 -0.09 21.28 7.44
C ASP A 14 -1.30 21.55 8.34
N ILE A 15 -1.11 22.41 9.34
CA ILE A 15 -2.20 22.82 10.22
C ILE A 15 -3.22 23.67 9.43
N GLU A 16 -2.75 24.58 8.57
CA GLU A 16 -3.62 25.35 7.68
C GLU A 16 -4.46 24.44 6.77
N SER A 17 -3.84 23.42 6.16
CA SER A 17 -4.55 22.45 5.31
C SER A 17 -5.55 21.62 6.11
N ALA A 18 -5.17 21.18 7.31
CA ALA A 18 -6.06 20.44 8.21
C ALA A 18 -7.25 21.29 8.67
N GLU A 19 -7.01 22.57 9.02
CA GLU A 19 -8.04 23.52 9.44
C GLU A 19 -9.06 23.76 8.32
N ARG A 20 -8.62 23.98 7.09
CA ARG A 20 -9.49 24.13 5.92
C ARG A 20 -10.40 22.92 5.74
N SER A 21 -9.84 21.71 5.92
CA SER A 21 -10.58 20.46 5.82
C SER A 21 -11.55 20.27 6.98
N LEU A 22 -11.18 20.65 8.20
CA LEU A 22 -12.05 20.65 9.37
C LEU A 22 -13.26 21.59 9.17
N ARG A 23 -13.05 22.79 8.63
CA ARG A 23 -14.15 23.75 8.35
C ARG A 23 -15.12 23.23 7.31
N ALA A 24 -14.65 22.48 6.32
CA ALA A 24 -15.50 21.87 5.29
C ALA A 24 -16.43 20.78 5.87
N CYS A 25 -16.10 20.17 7.02
CA CYS A 25 -16.89 19.11 7.61
C CYS A 25 -18.19 19.62 8.24
N VAL A 26 -19.34 19.10 7.78
CA VAL A 26 -20.68 19.41 8.30
C VAL A 26 -21.23 18.35 9.26
N HIS A 27 -20.42 17.37 9.65
CA HIS A 27 -20.77 16.29 10.57
C HIS A 27 -21.98 15.43 10.19
N CYS A 28 -22.32 15.31 8.90
CA CYS A 28 -23.47 14.53 8.43
C CYS A 28 -23.40 13.02 8.72
N GLY A 29 -22.18 12.47 8.92
CA GLY A 29 -22.01 11.05 9.27
C GLY A 29 -22.02 10.06 8.09
N ILE A 30 -22.21 10.48 6.84
CA ILE A 30 -22.24 9.60 5.64
C ILE A 30 -20.95 8.76 5.56
N CYS A 31 -19.80 9.34 5.89
CA CYS A 31 -18.50 8.67 5.88
C CYS A 31 -18.39 7.51 6.89
N THR A 32 -19.28 7.43 7.88
CA THR A 32 -19.24 6.40 8.93
C THR A 32 -19.61 5.03 8.38
N ALA A 33 -20.59 4.97 7.49
CA ALA A 33 -21.07 3.71 6.89
C ALA A 33 -19.98 3.01 6.04
N THR A 34 -19.05 3.77 5.46
CA THR A 34 -17.97 3.23 4.62
C THR A 34 -16.70 2.92 5.40
N CYS A 35 -16.65 3.25 6.70
CA CYS A 35 -15.45 3.09 7.51
C CYS A 35 -15.29 1.65 8.02
N PRO A 36 -14.22 0.91 7.61
CA PRO A 36 -14.06 -0.48 8.01
C PRO A 36 -13.94 -0.67 9.53
N THR A 37 -13.26 0.25 10.22
CA THR A 37 -13.06 0.14 11.67
C THR A 37 -14.35 0.43 12.45
N TYR A 38 -15.16 1.38 12.01
CA TYR A 38 -16.47 1.63 12.60
C TYR A 38 -17.42 0.43 12.40
N VAL A 39 -17.48 -0.10 11.19
CA VAL A 39 -18.35 -1.26 10.88
C VAL A 39 -17.98 -2.48 11.72
N LEU A 40 -16.71 -2.66 12.10
CA LEU A 40 -16.28 -3.76 12.95
C LEU A 40 -16.56 -3.54 14.44
N THR A 41 -16.52 -2.29 14.92
CA THR A 41 -16.57 -1.99 16.37
C THR A 41 -17.91 -1.42 16.82
N GLY A 42 -18.64 -0.73 15.93
CA GLY A 42 -19.81 0.07 16.30
C GLY A 42 -19.49 1.33 17.11
N ASP A 43 -18.19 1.58 17.40
CA ASP A 43 -17.75 2.72 18.19
C ASP A 43 -17.54 3.95 17.30
N GLU A 44 -18.27 5.04 17.57
CA GLU A 44 -18.16 6.30 16.82
C GLU A 44 -16.74 6.87 16.85
N ARG A 45 -15.98 6.64 17.92
CA ARG A 45 -14.58 7.07 18.04
C ARG A 45 -13.65 6.34 17.07
N ASP A 46 -14.03 5.14 16.64
CA ASP A 46 -13.34 4.39 15.57
C ASP A 46 -13.87 4.74 14.17
N GLY A 47 -14.82 5.66 14.06
CA GLY A 47 -15.36 6.23 12.83
C GLY A 47 -14.65 7.52 12.40
N PRO A 48 -14.81 7.96 11.12
CA PRO A 48 -14.16 9.17 10.63
C PRO A 48 -14.65 10.43 11.35
N ARG A 49 -15.96 10.54 11.60
CA ARG A 49 -16.59 11.69 12.27
C ARG A 49 -16.08 11.83 13.70
N GLY A 50 -16.09 10.77 14.49
CA GLY A 50 -15.56 10.80 15.85
C GLY A 50 -14.06 11.13 15.91
N ARG A 51 -13.27 10.55 14.99
CA ARG A 51 -11.84 10.89 14.85
C ARG A 51 -11.63 12.35 14.50
N ILE A 52 -12.41 12.94 13.58
CA ILE A 52 -12.32 14.37 13.23
C ILE A 52 -12.50 15.24 14.49
N VAL A 53 -13.47 14.93 15.34
CA VAL A 53 -13.69 15.68 16.60
C VAL A 53 -12.48 15.58 17.53
N MET A 54 -11.92 14.36 17.70
CA MET A 54 -10.75 14.15 18.56
C MET A 54 -9.51 14.86 18.01
N MET A 55 -9.27 14.75 16.69
CA MET A 55 -8.14 15.40 16.02
C MET A 55 -8.26 16.92 16.06
N GLN A 56 -9.45 17.50 15.86
CA GLN A 56 -9.68 18.93 15.98
C GLN A 56 -9.31 19.41 17.41
N LYS A 57 -9.88 18.79 18.44
CA LYS A 57 -9.61 19.19 19.84
C LYS A 57 -8.12 19.12 20.17
N MET A 58 -7.45 18.07 19.72
CA MET A 58 -6.03 17.86 19.95
C MET A 58 -5.16 18.92 19.26
N LEU A 59 -5.44 19.21 17.98
CA LEU A 59 -4.68 20.19 17.20
C LEU A 59 -4.92 21.62 17.67
N GLU A 60 -6.16 21.98 18.03
CA GLU A 60 -6.50 23.32 18.57
C GLU A 60 -5.83 23.57 19.94
N ALA A 61 -5.79 22.56 20.79
CA ALA A 61 -5.19 22.71 22.13
C ALA A 61 -3.66 22.81 22.08
N ASP A 62 -3.01 22.30 21.04
CA ASP A 62 -1.55 22.16 20.90
C ASP A 62 -0.87 21.56 22.15
N ALA A 63 -1.59 20.69 22.85
CA ALA A 63 -1.16 20.07 24.09
C ALA A 63 -0.84 18.59 23.92
N GLU A 64 -0.39 17.93 24.98
CA GLU A 64 -0.18 16.48 24.98
C GLU A 64 -1.49 15.75 24.65
N SER A 65 -1.41 14.78 23.75
CA SER A 65 -2.56 14.00 23.30
C SER A 65 -3.00 13.01 24.37
N SER A 66 -4.31 12.86 24.59
CA SER A 66 -4.81 11.83 25.50
C SER A 66 -4.56 10.42 24.94
N ALA A 67 -4.29 9.45 25.81
CA ALA A 67 -4.09 8.05 25.43
C ALA A 67 -5.32 7.48 24.68
N GLU A 68 -6.52 7.92 25.02
CA GLU A 68 -7.77 7.55 24.36
C GLU A 68 -7.81 8.05 22.91
N ALA A 69 -7.55 9.34 22.69
CA ALA A 69 -7.52 9.91 21.33
C ALA A 69 -6.48 9.21 20.46
N VAL A 70 -5.26 9.01 21.01
CA VAL A 70 -4.19 8.28 20.30
C VAL A 70 -4.61 6.85 19.96
N HIS A 71 -5.29 6.14 20.86
CA HIS A 71 -5.78 4.79 20.63
C HIS A 71 -6.71 4.71 19.40
N HIS A 72 -7.71 5.60 19.33
CA HIS A 72 -8.66 5.60 18.22
C HIS A 72 -8.07 6.14 16.91
N ILE A 73 -7.17 7.13 16.97
CA ILE A 73 -6.47 7.65 15.78
C ILE A 73 -5.52 6.59 15.21
N ASP A 74 -4.78 5.86 16.05
CA ASP A 74 -3.88 4.78 15.63
C ASP A 74 -4.62 3.59 15.00
N ARG A 75 -5.92 3.43 15.28
CA ARG A 75 -6.79 2.42 14.65
C ARG A 75 -7.27 2.82 13.25
N CYS A 76 -6.97 4.03 12.78
CA CYS A 76 -7.31 4.44 11.42
C CYS A 76 -6.37 3.78 10.41
N LEU A 77 -6.95 3.04 9.47
CA LEU A 77 -6.25 2.38 8.35
C LEU A 77 -5.62 3.34 7.35
N GLY A 78 -6.09 4.60 7.27
CA GLY A 78 -5.70 5.51 6.20
C GLY A 78 -6.19 5.08 4.82
N CYS A 79 -7.26 4.28 4.75
CA CYS A 79 -7.82 3.78 3.49
C CYS A 79 -8.51 4.84 2.63
N LEU A 80 -8.83 6.00 3.21
CA LEU A 80 -9.44 7.18 2.58
C LEU A 80 -10.84 6.94 1.95
N GLU A 81 -11.52 5.84 2.27
CA GLU A 81 -12.88 5.58 1.80
C GLU A 81 -13.86 6.67 2.27
N CYS A 82 -13.66 7.16 3.49
CA CYS A 82 -14.41 8.27 4.03
C CYS A 82 -14.24 9.60 3.25
N ARG A 83 -13.08 9.79 2.59
CA ARG A 83 -12.84 10.94 1.71
C ARG A 83 -13.64 10.80 0.41
N THR A 84 -13.67 9.59 -0.15
CA THR A 84 -14.41 9.30 -1.39
C THR A 84 -15.93 9.40 -1.18
N ALA A 85 -16.42 8.97 -0.02
CA ALA A 85 -17.84 9.03 0.34
C ALA A 85 -18.32 10.43 0.79
N CYS A 86 -17.41 11.40 0.99
CA CYS A 86 -17.76 12.69 1.57
C CYS A 86 -18.37 13.66 0.55
N PRO A 87 -19.64 14.08 0.69
CA PRO A 87 -20.26 15.05 -0.22
C PRO A 87 -19.68 16.46 -0.06
N SER A 88 -19.10 16.77 1.11
CA SER A 88 -18.46 18.09 1.38
C SER A 88 -16.96 18.08 1.02
N SER A 89 -16.47 17.08 0.33
CA SER A 89 -15.07 16.96 -0.14
C SER A 89 -14.01 17.20 0.94
N VAL A 90 -14.28 16.75 2.17
CA VAL A 90 -13.32 16.85 3.28
C VAL A 90 -12.06 16.06 2.96
N ASP A 91 -10.91 16.73 2.95
CA ASP A 91 -9.62 16.04 2.83
C ASP A 91 -9.20 15.45 4.18
N TYR A 92 -9.78 14.29 4.48
CA TYR A 92 -9.49 13.55 5.71
C TYR A 92 -8.00 13.21 5.87
N ALA A 93 -7.27 13.05 4.75
CA ALA A 93 -5.86 12.74 4.80
C ALA A 93 -5.06 13.87 5.46
N SER A 94 -5.34 15.15 5.10
CA SER A 94 -4.65 16.31 5.70
C SER A 94 -4.86 16.38 7.21
N ILE A 95 -6.08 16.14 7.69
CA ILE A 95 -6.39 16.12 9.12
C ILE A 95 -5.66 14.98 9.84
N ALA A 96 -5.69 13.78 9.25
CA ALA A 96 -5.08 12.59 9.85
C ALA A 96 -3.54 12.68 9.89
N ASP A 97 -2.92 13.26 8.87
CA ASP A 97 -1.46 13.38 8.81
C ASP A 97 -0.96 14.46 9.78
N ALA A 98 -1.64 15.62 9.87
CA ALA A 98 -1.36 16.63 10.89
C ALA A 98 -1.50 16.05 12.31
N ALA A 99 -2.57 15.28 12.56
CA ALA A 99 -2.78 14.63 13.84
C ALA A 99 -1.70 13.59 14.17
N ARG A 100 -1.27 12.76 13.21
CA ARG A 100 -0.19 11.78 13.40
C ARG A 100 1.16 12.44 13.66
N ALA A 101 1.47 13.54 12.98
CA ALA A 101 2.67 14.34 13.21
C ALA A 101 2.65 14.95 14.61
N HIS A 102 1.52 15.52 15.04
CA HIS A 102 1.32 16.04 16.39
C HIS A 102 1.51 14.95 17.45
N ILE A 103 0.89 13.78 17.29
CA ILE A 103 1.06 12.63 18.19
C ILE A 103 2.52 12.20 18.27
N ALA A 104 3.23 12.16 17.15
CA ALA A 104 4.63 11.75 17.12
C ALA A 104 5.56 12.68 17.92
N THR A 105 5.21 13.97 18.01
CA THR A 105 6.02 14.98 18.73
C THR A 105 5.55 15.23 20.16
N ARG A 106 4.25 15.12 20.44
CA ARG A 106 3.63 15.56 21.72
C ARG A 106 3.13 14.41 22.60
N TYR A 107 3.11 13.16 22.11
CA TYR A 107 2.64 12.01 22.89
C TYR A 107 3.77 11.05 23.22
N ARG A 108 3.97 10.79 24.54
CA ARG A 108 4.95 9.82 25.02
C ARG A 108 4.36 8.42 25.02
N ARG A 109 4.68 7.63 24.03
CA ARG A 109 4.27 6.22 23.95
C ARG A 109 5.03 5.35 24.97
N PRO A 110 4.44 4.25 25.45
CA PRO A 110 5.19 3.23 26.19
C PRO A 110 6.45 2.83 25.41
N PRO A 111 7.62 2.71 26.08
CA PRO A 111 8.92 2.52 25.40
C PRO A 111 8.94 1.32 24.42
N CYS A 112 8.34 0.20 24.81
CA CYS A 112 8.25 -0.98 23.94
C CYS A 112 7.44 -0.72 22.64
N ARG A 113 6.34 0.04 22.73
CA ARG A 113 5.53 0.41 21.55
C ARG A 113 6.27 1.40 20.65
N GLN A 114 6.98 2.36 21.24
CA GLN A 114 7.79 3.31 20.48
C GLN A 114 8.96 2.60 19.77
N LEU A 115 9.70 1.74 20.49
CA LEU A 115 10.78 0.95 19.92
C LEU A 115 10.30 0.12 18.73
N MET A 116 9.16 -0.55 18.88
CA MET A 116 8.60 -1.38 17.81
C MET A 116 8.21 -0.55 16.58
N ARG A 117 7.60 0.62 16.75
CA ARG A 117 7.29 1.52 15.61
C ARG A 117 8.56 1.95 14.90
N ASN A 118 9.62 2.30 15.66
CA ASN A 118 10.92 2.66 15.11
C ASN A 118 11.57 1.48 14.34
N VAL A 119 11.54 0.29 14.93
CA VAL A 119 12.06 -0.92 14.28
C VAL A 119 11.29 -1.22 12.98
N ILE A 120 9.96 -1.15 13.01
CA ILE A 120 9.13 -1.34 11.80
C ILE A 120 9.51 -0.30 10.73
N SER A 121 9.63 1.00 11.08
CA SER A 121 10.03 2.04 10.12
C SER A 121 11.38 1.73 9.49
N VAL A 122 12.38 1.43 10.31
CA VAL A 122 13.77 1.17 9.86
C VAL A 122 13.87 -0.11 9.03
N VAL A 123 13.27 -1.21 9.49
CA VAL A 123 13.33 -2.52 8.82
C VAL A 123 12.60 -2.48 7.50
N MET A 124 11.33 -2.00 7.51
CA MET A 124 10.49 -2.02 6.33
C MET A 124 10.92 -1.03 5.24
N SER A 125 11.71 0.00 5.57
CA SER A 125 12.27 0.92 4.59
C SER A 125 13.53 0.39 3.87
N ARG A 126 14.12 -0.72 4.37
CA ARG A 126 15.38 -1.29 3.87
C ARG A 126 15.17 -2.70 3.29
N PRO A 127 15.21 -2.90 1.97
CA PRO A 127 14.93 -4.18 1.33
C PRO A 127 15.77 -5.35 1.88
N LEU A 128 17.05 -5.11 2.21
CA LEU A 128 17.94 -6.12 2.78
C LEU A 128 17.45 -6.60 4.15
N LEU A 129 17.04 -5.67 5.03
CA LEU A 129 16.51 -6.03 6.36
C LEU A 129 15.17 -6.74 6.27
N VAL A 130 14.29 -6.32 5.36
CA VAL A 130 13.02 -7.02 5.07
C VAL A 130 13.31 -8.46 4.66
N GLY A 131 14.25 -8.65 3.75
CA GLY A 131 14.62 -9.98 3.27
C GLY A 131 15.24 -10.87 4.33
N LEU A 132 16.14 -10.34 5.14
CA LEU A 132 16.74 -11.07 6.27
C LEU A 132 15.66 -11.45 7.30
N GLY A 133 14.79 -10.50 7.66
CA GLY A 133 13.67 -10.76 8.56
C GLY A 133 12.72 -11.84 8.05
N ALA A 134 12.42 -11.84 6.74
CA ALA A 134 11.60 -12.87 6.12
C ALA A 134 12.30 -14.25 6.14
N ALA A 135 13.61 -14.31 5.90
CA ALA A 135 14.39 -15.55 5.98
C ALA A 135 14.36 -16.15 7.38
N VAL A 136 14.62 -15.32 8.40
CA VAL A 136 14.56 -15.72 9.81
C VAL A 136 13.13 -16.17 10.19
N ALA A 137 12.11 -15.41 9.79
CA ALA A 137 10.71 -15.77 10.07
C ALA A 137 10.32 -17.12 9.44
N ARG A 138 10.82 -17.44 8.24
CA ARG A 138 10.58 -18.75 7.59
C ARG A 138 11.30 -19.87 8.32
N LEU A 139 12.55 -19.67 8.73
CA LEU A 139 13.30 -20.68 9.49
C LEU A 139 12.60 -20.99 10.82
N LEU A 140 12.07 -19.98 11.48
CA LEU A 140 11.37 -20.10 12.75
C LEU A 140 9.84 -20.32 12.59
N ALA A 141 9.34 -20.47 11.37
CA ALA A 141 7.90 -20.58 11.09
C ALA A 141 7.17 -21.63 11.94
N PRO A 142 7.69 -22.85 12.15
CA PRO A 142 7.00 -23.86 12.97
C PRO A 142 6.72 -23.38 14.40
N LEU A 143 7.58 -22.53 14.93
CA LEU A 143 7.49 -22.01 16.30
C LEU A 143 6.68 -20.73 16.38
N VAL A 144 6.87 -19.80 15.41
CA VAL A 144 6.37 -18.42 15.54
C VAL A 144 5.05 -18.16 14.81
N ILE A 145 4.66 -18.98 13.83
CA ILE A 145 3.42 -18.79 13.06
C ILE A 145 2.15 -18.90 13.93
N ARG A 146 2.23 -19.69 15.00
CA ARG A 146 1.14 -19.92 15.96
C ARG A 146 1.09 -18.87 17.07
N LEU A 147 2.12 -18.02 17.20
CA LEU A 147 2.14 -17.00 18.21
C LEU A 147 1.05 -15.95 17.94
N PRO A 148 0.31 -15.51 18.97
CA PRO A 148 -0.63 -14.41 18.84
C PRO A 148 0.11 -13.09 18.67
N GLY A 149 -0.62 -12.05 18.19
CA GLY A 149 -0.09 -10.70 18.11
C GLY A 149 0.80 -10.47 16.89
N GLN A 150 1.72 -9.54 17.04
CA GLN A 150 2.47 -8.93 15.94
C GLN A 150 3.54 -9.85 15.34
N ILE A 151 4.21 -10.64 16.18
CA ILE A 151 5.26 -11.58 15.74
C ILE A 151 4.64 -12.68 14.85
N GLY A 152 3.54 -13.27 15.30
CA GLY A 152 2.84 -14.26 14.50
C GLY A 152 2.26 -13.69 13.21
N ALA A 153 1.75 -12.43 13.23
CA ALA A 153 1.28 -11.76 12.02
C ALA A 153 2.40 -11.52 11.01
N ALA A 154 3.56 -11.03 11.46
CA ALA A 154 4.74 -10.84 10.62
C ALA A 154 5.27 -12.17 10.06
N ALA A 155 5.32 -13.22 10.88
CA ALA A 155 5.76 -14.54 10.46
C ALA A 155 4.84 -15.14 9.39
N ARG A 156 3.53 -15.06 9.56
CA ARG A 156 2.55 -15.48 8.54
C ARG A 156 2.78 -14.79 7.21
N GLN A 157 2.93 -13.46 7.20
CA GLN A 157 3.21 -12.71 5.98
C GLN A 157 4.55 -13.11 5.33
N ALA A 158 5.59 -13.32 6.12
CA ALA A 158 6.92 -13.67 5.63
C ALA A 158 6.99 -15.09 5.02
N VAL A 159 6.23 -16.04 5.55
CA VAL A 159 6.21 -17.43 5.05
C VAL A 159 5.65 -17.53 3.63
N PHE A 160 4.68 -16.68 3.28
CA PHE A 160 4.06 -16.66 1.96
C PHE A 160 4.83 -15.82 0.93
N ALA A 161 5.87 -15.09 1.34
CA ALA A 161 6.75 -14.39 0.41
C ALA A 161 7.58 -15.37 -0.44
N GLU A 162 8.09 -14.93 -1.59
CA GLU A 162 8.92 -15.73 -2.49
C GLU A 162 10.20 -16.25 -1.82
N ASN A 163 10.68 -17.43 -2.25
CA ASN A 163 11.92 -18.01 -1.72
C ASN A 163 13.13 -17.16 -2.08
N LEU A 164 14.12 -17.09 -1.17
CA LEU A 164 15.35 -16.33 -1.38
C LEU A 164 16.19 -16.83 -2.55
N LYS A 165 16.12 -18.13 -2.92
CA LYS A 165 16.83 -18.69 -4.07
C LYS A 165 16.40 -18.10 -5.41
N GLU A 166 15.13 -17.70 -5.53
CA GLU A 166 14.57 -17.09 -6.74
C GLU A 166 14.89 -15.59 -6.84
N ARG A 167 15.49 -15.02 -5.78
CA ARG A 167 15.99 -13.65 -5.77
C ARG A 167 17.30 -13.48 -6.53
N ASP A 168 18.08 -14.56 -6.73
CA ASP A 168 19.38 -14.51 -7.38
C ASP A 168 19.30 -14.43 -8.91
N GLU A 169 18.13 -14.67 -9.50
CA GLU A 169 17.83 -14.16 -10.82
C GLU A 169 17.73 -12.64 -10.71
N ARG A 170 18.89 -11.99 -10.84
CA ARG A 170 18.95 -10.53 -10.98
C ARG A 170 17.93 -10.14 -12.02
N TYR A 171 17.14 -9.11 -11.71
CA TYR A 171 16.34 -8.45 -12.72
C TYR A 171 17.32 -8.14 -13.87
N ASP A 172 17.28 -8.96 -14.91
CA ASP A 172 18.07 -8.73 -16.11
C ASP A 172 17.39 -7.57 -16.85
N GLU A 173 17.89 -6.37 -16.55
CA GLU A 173 17.40 -5.14 -17.17
C GLU A 173 17.47 -5.23 -18.69
N ASP A 174 18.39 -6.03 -19.23
CA ASP A 174 18.64 -6.13 -20.67
C ASP A 174 17.78 -7.21 -21.35
N ALA A 175 17.44 -8.29 -20.63
CA ALA A 175 16.64 -9.38 -21.19
C ALA A 175 15.16 -9.02 -21.49
N ALA A 176 14.64 -7.95 -20.89
CA ALA A 176 13.27 -7.47 -21.08
C ALA A 176 13.18 -6.21 -21.98
N LEU A 177 14.30 -5.74 -22.52
CA LEU A 177 14.31 -4.55 -23.38
C LEU A 177 13.74 -4.87 -24.77
N PRO A 178 12.85 -4.04 -25.32
CA PRO A 178 12.46 -4.12 -26.72
C PRO A 178 13.65 -3.75 -27.61
N VAL A 179 13.71 -4.35 -28.81
CA VAL A 179 14.80 -4.10 -29.77
C VAL A 179 14.93 -2.60 -30.09
N THR A 180 13.81 -1.89 -30.18
CA THR A 180 13.73 -0.43 -30.36
C THR A 180 12.67 0.12 -29.42
N PRO A 181 13.05 0.68 -28.25
CA PRO A 181 12.10 1.26 -27.33
C PRO A 181 11.41 2.49 -27.92
N THR A 182 10.09 2.58 -27.75
CA THR A 182 9.30 3.77 -28.09
C THR A 182 9.17 4.73 -26.91
N ALA A 183 9.40 4.25 -25.68
CA ALA A 183 9.40 5.04 -24.46
C ALA A 183 10.37 4.46 -23.42
N HIS A 184 10.91 5.33 -22.57
CA HIS A 184 11.78 4.97 -21.46
C HIS A 184 11.12 5.32 -20.11
N VAL A 185 10.93 4.32 -19.24
CA VAL A 185 10.27 4.47 -17.96
C VAL A 185 11.18 3.99 -16.84
N ALA A 186 11.28 4.79 -15.77
CA ALA A 186 12.01 4.42 -14.56
C ALA A 186 11.14 3.51 -13.68
N LEU A 187 11.65 2.35 -13.26
CA LEU A 187 11.01 1.50 -12.27
C LEU A 187 11.49 1.87 -10.87
N MET A 188 10.58 2.21 -9.98
CA MET A 188 10.84 2.31 -8.55
C MET A 188 10.36 1.02 -7.85
N PRO A 189 11.25 0.06 -7.52
CA PRO A 189 10.86 -1.32 -7.19
C PRO A 189 10.21 -1.50 -5.81
N GLY A 190 10.12 -0.43 -5.00
CA GLY A 190 9.58 -0.51 -3.64
C GLY A 190 10.45 -1.32 -2.66
N CYS A 191 10.40 -0.96 -1.38
CA CYS A 191 11.26 -1.60 -0.36
C CYS A 191 10.84 -3.03 -0.01
N VAL A 192 9.52 -3.24 0.24
CA VAL A 192 8.96 -4.53 0.63
C VAL A 192 8.81 -5.45 -0.58
N GLN A 193 8.31 -4.94 -1.70
CA GLN A 193 8.06 -5.74 -2.90
C GLN A 193 9.33 -6.31 -3.48
N ARG A 194 10.37 -5.49 -3.65
CA ARG A 194 11.70 -5.96 -4.09
C ARG A 194 12.24 -7.08 -3.20
N ALA A 195 11.92 -7.03 -1.91
CA ALA A 195 12.39 -8.01 -0.96
C ALA A 195 11.58 -9.30 -0.96
N LEU A 196 10.26 -9.24 -1.15
CA LEU A 196 9.35 -10.36 -0.89
C LEU A 196 8.65 -10.91 -2.14
N ALA A 197 8.52 -10.12 -3.21
CA ALA A 197 7.85 -10.51 -4.46
C ALA A 197 8.49 -9.82 -5.69
N PRO A 198 9.78 -10.05 -5.97
CA PRO A 198 10.46 -9.45 -7.12
C PRO A 198 9.92 -9.92 -8.48
N SER A 199 9.19 -11.06 -8.51
CA SER A 199 8.50 -11.57 -9.71
C SER A 199 7.55 -10.56 -10.32
N ILE A 200 6.91 -9.73 -9.49
CA ILE A 200 5.95 -8.71 -9.92
C ILE A 200 6.64 -7.69 -10.85
N ASP A 201 7.80 -7.18 -10.44
CA ASP A 201 8.54 -6.19 -11.24
C ASP A 201 9.11 -6.81 -12.52
N ARG A 202 9.56 -8.09 -12.47
CA ARG A 202 10.00 -8.84 -13.66
C ARG A 202 8.85 -9.07 -14.64
N ALA A 203 7.67 -9.44 -14.15
CA ALA A 203 6.49 -9.60 -14.97
C ALA A 203 6.06 -8.27 -15.61
N ALA A 204 6.04 -7.19 -14.84
CA ALA A 204 5.74 -5.85 -15.34
C ALA A 204 6.72 -5.44 -16.46
N ALA A 205 8.00 -5.73 -16.32
CA ALA A 205 9.00 -5.42 -17.33
C ALA A 205 8.76 -6.21 -18.64
N ARG A 206 8.46 -7.50 -18.56
CA ARG A 206 8.15 -8.29 -19.76
C ARG A 206 6.87 -7.81 -20.46
N VAL A 207 5.83 -7.51 -19.67
CA VAL A 207 4.58 -6.96 -20.21
C VAL A 207 4.81 -5.63 -20.90
N LEU A 208 5.54 -4.71 -20.29
CA LEU A 208 5.83 -3.39 -20.88
C LEU A 208 6.82 -3.48 -22.04
N GLY A 209 7.81 -4.37 -21.99
CA GLY A 209 8.71 -4.66 -23.10
C GLY A 209 7.97 -5.08 -24.35
N ARG A 210 6.96 -5.96 -24.24
CA ARG A 210 6.08 -6.34 -25.35
C ARG A 210 5.24 -5.19 -25.91
N ARG A 211 5.16 -4.07 -25.18
CA ARG A 211 4.50 -2.81 -25.60
C ARG A 211 5.49 -1.75 -26.10
N GLY A 212 6.76 -2.12 -26.27
CA GLY A 212 7.80 -1.21 -26.72
C GLY A 212 8.33 -0.26 -25.64
N ILE A 213 7.98 -0.47 -24.38
CA ILE A 213 8.42 0.36 -23.25
C ILE A 213 9.65 -0.26 -22.60
N ALA A 214 10.79 0.45 -22.63
CA ALA A 214 11.99 0.07 -21.90
C ALA A 214 11.85 0.46 -20.42
N LEU A 215 11.91 -0.54 -19.53
CA LEU A 215 11.81 -0.32 -18.09
C LEU A 215 13.19 -0.46 -17.44
N LYS A 216 13.63 0.59 -16.73
CA LYS A 216 14.94 0.64 -16.07
C LYS A 216 14.82 0.96 -14.58
N VAL A 217 15.54 0.21 -13.74
CA VAL A 217 15.47 0.44 -12.29
C VAL A 217 16.03 1.81 -11.91
N LEU A 218 15.26 2.59 -11.17
CA LEU A 218 15.67 3.88 -10.63
C LEU A 218 16.66 3.66 -9.46
N ARG A 219 17.94 3.76 -9.76
CA ARG A 219 19.01 3.56 -8.78
C ARG A 219 19.04 4.72 -7.78
N GLY A 220 19.14 4.40 -6.49
CA GLY A 220 19.13 5.40 -5.41
C GLY A 220 17.78 5.65 -4.76
N ALA A 221 16.66 5.21 -5.37
CA ALA A 221 15.31 5.32 -4.85
C ALA A 221 14.81 3.96 -4.33
N ALA A 222 15.18 3.58 -3.10
CA ALA A 222 14.83 2.26 -2.55
C ALA A 222 13.46 2.20 -1.85
N CYS A 223 12.94 3.32 -1.36
CA CYS A 223 11.69 3.39 -0.58
C CYS A 223 10.95 4.69 -0.85
N CYS A 224 9.63 4.62 -0.98
CA CYS A 224 8.77 5.80 -1.18
C CYS A 224 8.57 6.64 0.09
N GLY A 225 8.87 6.13 1.29
CA GLY A 225 8.65 6.86 2.55
C GLY A 225 7.25 6.73 3.15
N ALA A 226 6.30 6.06 2.50
CA ALA A 226 4.92 5.96 2.96
C ALA A 226 4.78 5.44 4.40
N LEU A 227 5.55 4.40 4.77
CA LEU A 227 5.49 3.83 6.12
C LEU A 227 5.98 4.82 7.19
N ALA A 228 7.09 5.52 6.94
CA ALA A 228 7.58 6.56 7.83
C ALA A 228 6.54 7.68 7.98
N HIS A 229 5.95 8.14 6.87
CA HIS A 229 4.89 9.16 6.88
C HIS A 229 3.70 8.74 7.74
N HIS A 230 3.16 7.54 7.51
CA HIS A 230 2.00 7.03 8.26
C HIS A 230 2.28 6.76 9.75
N LEU A 231 3.53 6.55 10.11
CA LEU A 231 3.97 6.45 11.51
C LEU A 231 4.19 7.82 12.18
N GLY A 232 4.11 8.93 11.42
CA GLY A 232 4.36 10.30 11.89
C GLY A 232 5.83 10.71 11.82
N HIS A 233 6.71 9.90 11.25
CA HIS A 233 8.14 10.20 11.08
C HIS A 233 8.37 11.07 9.85
N ARG A 234 7.86 12.32 9.89
CA ARG A 234 7.79 13.22 8.75
C ARG A 234 9.17 13.56 8.15
N SER A 235 10.19 13.82 8.99
CA SER A 235 11.53 14.12 8.52
C SER A 235 12.17 12.97 7.77
N GLU A 236 11.97 11.72 8.22
CA GLU A 236 12.41 10.51 7.53
C GLU A 236 11.68 10.35 6.19
N ALA A 237 10.36 10.57 6.16
CA ALA A 237 9.57 10.52 4.94
C ALA A 237 10.04 11.56 3.91
N LYS A 238 10.30 12.81 4.32
CA LYS A 238 10.87 13.86 3.47
C LYS A 238 12.24 13.47 2.90
N ALA A 239 13.14 12.97 3.74
CA ALA A 239 14.47 12.55 3.29
C ALA A 239 14.42 11.42 2.24
N LEU A 240 13.47 10.46 2.39
CA LEU A 240 13.26 9.40 1.41
C LEU A 240 12.67 9.94 0.12
N ALA A 241 11.71 10.85 0.18
CA ALA A 241 11.11 11.52 -0.97
C ALA A 241 12.14 12.34 -1.75
N GLN A 242 12.98 13.14 -1.05
CA GLN A 242 14.06 13.93 -1.66
C GLN A 242 15.04 13.05 -2.42
N ARG A 243 15.39 11.87 -1.86
CA ARG A 243 16.29 10.90 -2.54
C ARG A 243 15.63 10.35 -3.81
N ALA A 244 14.33 10.04 -3.78
CA ALA A 244 13.62 9.52 -4.94
C ALA A 244 13.53 10.57 -6.06
N ILE A 245 13.20 11.82 -5.71
CA ILE A 245 13.15 12.95 -6.65
C ILE A 245 14.54 13.19 -7.25
N ALA A 246 15.59 13.32 -6.43
CA ALA A 246 16.94 13.58 -6.90
C ALA A 246 17.49 12.44 -7.78
N ALA A 247 17.15 11.17 -7.47
CA ALA A 247 17.54 10.04 -8.29
C ALA A 247 16.89 10.09 -9.69
N PHE A 248 15.62 10.47 -9.77
CA PHE A 248 14.90 10.62 -11.03
C PHE A 248 15.44 11.78 -11.86
N GLU A 249 15.67 12.93 -11.25
CA GLU A 249 16.22 14.11 -11.93
C GLU A 249 17.64 13.85 -12.47
N LYS A 250 18.47 13.13 -11.69
CA LYS A 250 19.83 12.79 -12.09
C LYS A 250 19.88 11.88 -13.32
N ASP A 251 18.93 10.97 -13.45
CA ASP A 251 18.87 10.06 -14.61
C ASP A 251 18.44 10.80 -15.90
N GLY A 252 17.50 11.74 -15.82
CA GLY A 252 17.14 12.73 -16.86
C GLY A 252 16.57 12.15 -18.17
N ARG A 253 16.52 10.80 -18.31
CA ARG A 253 16.16 10.10 -19.56
C ARG A 253 14.75 9.52 -19.58
N HIS A 254 14.09 9.46 -18.41
CA HIS A 254 12.83 8.76 -18.27
C HIS A 254 11.63 9.72 -18.37
N GLU A 255 10.63 9.30 -19.14
CA GLU A 255 9.40 10.06 -19.35
C GLU A 255 8.42 9.91 -18.19
N ALA A 256 8.51 8.78 -17.48
CA ALA A 256 7.65 8.45 -16.35
C ALA A 256 8.37 7.61 -15.29
N VAL A 257 7.77 7.53 -14.11
CA VAL A 257 8.16 6.63 -13.01
C VAL A 257 7.06 5.61 -12.81
N LEU A 258 7.36 4.34 -13.08
CA LEU A 258 6.47 3.23 -12.77
C LEU A 258 6.67 2.76 -11.35
N ILE A 259 5.57 2.51 -10.67
CA ILE A 259 5.55 1.73 -9.44
C ILE A 259 4.41 0.71 -9.50
N THR A 260 4.72 -0.53 -9.19
CA THR A 260 3.77 -1.65 -9.25
C THR A 260 3.02 -1.86 -7.94
N ALA A 261 3.41 -1.17 -6.87
CA ALA A 261 2.73 -1.19 -5.57
C ALA A 261 1.85 0.05 -5.39
N SER A 262 0.55 -0.07 -5.51
CA SER A 262 -0.40 1.06 -5.44
C SER A 262 -0.30 1.89 -4.15
N GLY A 263 0.07 1.28 -3.01
CA GLY A 263 0.32 2.01 -1.76
C GLY A 263 1.50 2.99 -1.86
N CYS A 264 2.54 2.61 -2.59
CA CYS A 264 3.64 3.51 -2.89
C CYS A 264 3.22 4.55 -3.93
N ALA A 265 2.50 4.16 -5.00
CA ALA A 265 2.02 5.09 -6.02
C ALA A 265 1.20 6.22 -5.40
N ALA A 266 0.25 5.89 -4.52
CA ALA A 266 -0.55 6.89 -3.82
C ALA A 266 0.30 7.89 -3.03
N HIS A 267 1.35 7.42 -2.36
CA HIS A 267 2.22 8.30 -1.58
C HIS A 267 3.14 9.15 -2.46
N LEU A 268 3.66 8.62 -3.58
CA LEU A 268 4.46 9.40 -4.54
C LEU A 268 3.65 10.54 -5.15
N LEU A 269 2.37 10.29 -5.46
CA LEU A 269 1.45 11.32 -5.96
C LEU A 269 1.16 12.41 -4.91
N ASP A 270 1.34 12.10 -3.63
CA ASP A 270 1.08 13.00 -2.50
C ASP A 270 2.35 13.76 -2.03
N TYR A 271 3.50 13.55 -2.68
CA TYR A 271 4.75 14.25 -2.36
C TYR A 271 4.64 15.78 -2.35
N PRO A 272 3.89 16.46 -3.27
CA PRO A 272 3.73 17.92 -3.21
C PRO A 272 3.20 18.38 -1.85
N ARG A 273 2.24 17.65 -1.26
CA ARG A 273 1.68 17.97 0.07
C ARG A 273 2.72 17.79 1.18
N LEU A 274 3.58 16.79 1.08
CA LEU A 274 4.65 16.56 2.06
C LEU A 274 5.62 17.77 2.17
N PHE A 275 5.77 18.53 1.07
CA PHE A 275 6.64 19.71 0.96
C PHE A 275 5.88 21.03 0.87
N ALA A 276 4.63 21.13 1.36
CA ALA A 276 3.79 22.30 1.23
C ALA A 276 4.45 23.61 1.78
N GLY A 277 5.27 23.50 2.83
CA GLY A 277 6.02 24.62 3.43
C GLY A 277 7.40 24.89 2.83
N GLU A 278 7.79 24.19 1.76
CA GLU A 278 9.13 24.25 1.16
C GLU A 278 9.00 24.49 -0.35
N PRO A 279 8.90 25.76 -0.83
CA PRO A 279 8.52 26.07 -2.22
C PRO A 279 9.38 25.36 -3.28
N GLU A 280 10.69 25.31 -3.09
CA GLU A 280 11.61 24.64 -4.02
C GLU A 280 11.33 23.14 -4.10
N TRP A 281 11.26 22.47 -2.96
CA TRP A 281 10.96 21.03 -2.90
C TRP A 281 9.53 20.73 -3.34
N HIS A 282 8.56 21.62 -3.07
CA HIS A 282 7.19 21.50 -3.54
C HIS A 282 7.11 21.46 -5.07
N ALA A 283 7.80 22.38 -5.75
CA ALA A 283 7.82 22.43 -7.21
C ALA A 283 8.45 21.15 -7.81
N ARG A 284 9.59 20.69 -7.27
CA ARG A 284 10.27 19.45 -7.68
C ARG A 284 9.40 18.22 -7.41
N ALA A 285 8.78 18.14 -6.23
CA ALA A 285 7.86 17.07 -5.86
C ALA A 285 6.65 17.00 -6.79
N LYS A 286 6.11 18.16 -7.20
CA LYS A 286 5.03 18.23 -8.17
C LYS A 286 5.45 17.73 -9.55
N ALA A 287 6.58 18.19 -10.06
CA ALA A 287 7.13 17.73 -11.34
C ALA A 287 7.38 16.20 -11.35
N PHE A 288 7.87 15.65 -10.23
CA PHE A 288 8.05 14.21 -10.04
C PHE A 288 6.70 13.47 -9.99
N ALA A 289 5.75 13.93 -9.17
CA ALA A 289 4.42 13.31 -9.01
C ALA A 289 3.63 13.26 -10.34
N ASP A 290 3.77 14.29 -11.19
CA ASP A 290 3.14 14.33 -12.51
C ASP A 290 3.67 13.23 -13.45
N LYS A 291 4.87 12.68 -13.18
CA LYS A 291 5.50 11.58 -13.92
C LYS A 291 5.18 10.20 -13.36
N VAL A 292 4.61 10.11 -12.17
CA VAL A 292 4.27 8.82 -11.53
C VAL A 292 3.13 8.14 -12.25
N LYS A 293 3.32 6.85 -12.57
CA LYS A 293 2.33 5.98 -13.23
C LYS A 293 2.16 4.68 -12.46
N ASP A 294 0.91 4.26 -12.30
CA ASP A 294 0.59 2.89 -11.90
C ASP A 294 0.76 1.94 -13.09
N PHE A 295 1.00 0.65 -12.80
CA PHE A 295 1.17 -0.37 -13.85
C PHE A 295 -0.02 -0.40 -14.83
N SER A 296 -1.24 -0.24 -14.32
CA SER A 296 -2.46 -0.27 -15.15
C SER A 296 -2.55 0.89 -16.15
N GLU A 297 -1.87 2.01 -15.91
CA GLU A 297 -1.84 3.15 -16.83
C GLU A 297 -0.92 2.92 -18.05
N LEU A 298 0.07 2.03 -17.92
CA LEU A 298 1.07 1.74 -18.96
C LEU A 298 0.80 0.41 -19.67
N ALA A 299 0.23 -0.56 -18.95
CA ALA A 299 -0.07 -1.89 -19.47
C ALA A 299 -1.37 -1.88 -20.29
N THR A 300 -1.34 -1.27 -21.50
CA THR A 300 -2.50 -1.27 -22.40
C THR A 300 -3.03 -2.69 -22.63
N PRO A 301 -4.37 -2.90 -22.59
CA PRO A 301 -4.96 -4.20 -22.78
C PRO A 301 -4.57 -4.79 -24.16
N ARG A 302 -4.12 -6.05 -24.14
CA ARG A 302 -3.86 -6.84 -25.34
C ARG A 302 -4.64 -8.14 -25.23
N LYS A 303 -5.42 -8.46 -26.24
CA LYS A 303 -6.20 -9.70 -26.25
C LYS A 303 -5.22 -10.89 -26.29
N ALA A 304 -5.32 -11.76 -25.30
CA ALA A 304 -4.58 -13.02 -25.30
C ALA A 304 -5.10 -13.96 -26.39
N GLU A 305 -4.21 -14.68 -27.07
CA GLU A 305 -4.60 -15.70 -28.05
C GLU A 305 -5.39 -16.82 -27.39
N ALA A 306 -5.00 -17.21 -26.18
CA ALA A 306 -5.71 -18.18 -25.35
C ALA A 306 -5.89 -17.61 -23.93
N PRO A 307 -7.06 -17.02 -23.61
CA PRO A 307 -7.31 -16.51 -22.28
C PRO A 307 -7.15 -17.59 -21.21
N LEU A 308 -6.57 -17.21 -20.06
CA LEU A 308 -6.40 -18.09 -18.93
C LEU A 308 -7.78 -18.56 -18.42
N ARG A 309 -7.97 -19.87 -18.35
CA ARG A 309 -9.21 -20.47 -17.83
C ARG A 309 -9.25 -20.39 -16.29
N LEU A 310 -9.41 -19.17 -15.79
CA LEU A 310 -9.46 -18.84 -14.38
C LEU A 310 -10.69 -18.00 -14.06
N ARG A 311 -11.35 -18.34 -12.95
CA ARG A 311 -12.29 -17.46 -12.24
C ARG A 311 -11.50 -16.59 -11.29
N LEU A 312 -11.37 -15.32 -11.60
CA LEU A 312 -10.50 -14.40 -10.88
C LEU A 312 -11.32 -13.44 -10.03
N ALA A 313 -11.12 -13.44 -8.71
CA ALA A 313 -11.67 -12.40 -7.83
C ALA A 313 -10.78 -11.16 -7.88
N LEU A 314 -11.33 -10.03 -8.34
CA LEU A 314 -10.59 -8.77 -8.44
C LEU A 314 -10.67 -7.98 -7.13
N HIS A 315 -9.59 -7.95 -6.38
CA HIS A 315 -9.42 -7.08 -5.22
C HIS A 315 -8.76 -5.76 -5.64
N ILE A 316 -9.53 -4.68 -5.66
CA ILE A 316 -9.03 -3.33 -5.90
C ILE A 316 -8.49 -2.78 -4.57
N PRO A 317 -7.17 -2.51 -4.44
CA PRO A 317 -6.60 -1.93 -3.24
C PRO A 317 -7.18 -0.52 -2.97
N CYS A 318 -7.47 -0.22 -1.71
CA CYS A 318 -7.96 1.11 -1.32
C CYS A 318 -6.99 2.25 -1.71
N SER A 319 -5.68 1.99 -1.70
CA SER A 319 -4.67 2.93 -2.19
C SER A 319 -4.80 3.24 -3.68
N LEU A 320 -5.19 2.27 -4.50
CA LEU A 320 -5.45 2.48 -5.91
C LEU A 320 -6.77 3.24 -6.11
N GLN A 321 -7.84 2.77 -5.45
CA GLN A 321 -9.18 3.34 -5.56
C GLN A 321 -9.27 4.77 -5.04
N ASN A 322 -8.75 5.04 -3.84
CA ASN A 322 -8.93 6.31 -3.13
C ASN A 322 -7.68 7.21 -3.14
N GLY A 323 -6.50 6.63 -3.34
CA GLY A 323 -5.21 7.33 -3.38
C GLY A 323 -4.81 7.73 -4.79
N VAL A 324 -4.55 6.76 -5.64
CA VAL A 324 -4.11 6.99 -7.04
C VAL A 324 -5.24 7.61 -7.88
N ARG A 325 -6.45 7.06 -7.78
CA ARG A 325 -7.66 7.56 -8.49
C ARG A 325 -7.49 7.67 -10.02
N ARG A 326 -6.62 6.85 -10.61
CA ARG A 326 -6.33 6.84 -12.04
C ARG A 326 -6.41 5.42 -12.57
N GLY A 327 -6.76 5.30 -13.85
CA GLY A 327 -6.87 4.00 -14.52
C GLY A 327 -8.04 3.13 -14.03
N ASP A 328 -8.15 1.96 -14.62
CA ASP A 328 -9.18 0.95 -14.34
C ASP A 328 -8.75 -0.12 -13.34
N CYS A 329 -7.69 0.15 -12.58
CA CYS A 329 -7.10 -0.80 -11.63
C CYS A 329 -6.59 -2.11 -12.26
N GLY A 330 -6.28 -2.09 -13.56
CA GLY A 330 -5.88 -3.27 -14.35
C GLY A 330 -7.04 -4.19 -14.74
N ALA A 331 -8.29 -3.78 -14.51
CA ALA A 331 -9.46 -4.61 -14.81
C ALA A 331 -9.58 -4.94 -16.30
N ALA A 332 -9.35 -3.97 -17.19
CA ALA A 332 -9.40 -4.20 -18.63
C ALA A 332 -8.30 -5.16 -19.11
N GLY A 333 -7.08 -5.02 -18.58
CA GLY A 333 -5.98 -5.95 -18.87
C GLY A 333 -6.28 -7.37 -18.39
N LEU A 334 -6.87 -7.52 -17.20
CA LEU A 334 -7.27 -8.81 -16.66
C LEU A 334 -8.45 -9.42 -17.43
N ALA A 335 -9.43 -8.61 -17.84
CA ALA A 335 -10.55 -9.06 -18.67
C ALA A 335 -10.10 -9.54 -20.06
N ALA A 336 -9.01 -8.99 -20.59
CA ALA A 336 -8.39 -9.46 -21.83
C ALA A 336 -7.56 -10.74 -21.62
N ALA A 337 -7.04 -10.97 -20.42
CA ALA A 337 -6.13 -12.06 -20.07
C ALA A 337 -6.83 -13.30 -19.50
N CYS A 338 -7.96 -13.14 -18.81
CA CYS A 338 -8.64 -14.21 -18.08
C CYS A 338 -10.07 -14.44 -18.59
N SER A 339 -10.58 -15.68 -18.44
CA SER A 339 -11.91 -16.04 -18.89
C SER A 339 -13.03 -15.38 -18.08
N GLU A 340 -12.82 -15.15 -16.80
CA GLU A 340 -13.80 -14.56 -15.90
C GLU A 340 -13.16 -13.69 -14.83
N VAL A 341 -13.57 -12.43 -14.71
CA VAL A 341 -13.12 -11.47 -13.69
C VAL A 341 -14.31 -11.01 -12.87
N LEU A 342 -14.30 -11.33 -11.58
CA LEU A 342 -15.41 -11.14 -10.67
C LEU A 342 -15.13 -10.01 -9.67
N PRO A 343 -16.02 -9.02 -9.53
CA PRO A 343 -15.92 -8.02 -8.48
C PRO A 343 -16.24 -8.64 -7.12
N ILE A 344 -15.43 -8.33 -6.11
CA ILE A 344 -15.64 -8.82 -4.75
C ILE A 344 -16.76 -8.01 -4.07
N PRO A 345 -17.74 -8.66 -3.41
CA PRO A 345 -18.70 -7.95 -2.56
C PRO A 345 -18.00 -7.09 -1.51
N GLU A 346 -18.60 -5.95 -1.19
CA GLU A 346 -17.98 -4.95 -0.29
C GLU A 346 -16.56 -4.53 -0.74
N SER A 347 -16.36 -4.33 -2.03
CA SER A 347 -15.04 -4.00 -2.61
C SER A 347 -14.39 -2.78 -1.94
N HIS A 348 -15.20 -1.80 -1.51
CA HIS A 348 -14.77 -0.57 -0.85
C HIS A 348 -14.10 -0.80 0.52
N PHE A 349 -14.36 -1.92 1.22
CA PHE A 349 -13.69 -2.17 2.48
C PHE A 349 -12.23 -2.59 2.29
N CYS A 350 -11.35 -1.97 3.09
CA CYS A 350 -9.94 -2.32 3.14
C CYS A 350 -9.73 -3.78 3.55
N CYS A 351 -8.70 -4.43 3.00
CA CYS A 351 -8.32 -5.80 3.37
C CYS A 351 -7.76 -5.92 4.81
N GLY A 352 -7.38 -4.79 5.43
CA GLY A 352 -6.77 -4.77 6.76
C GLY A 352 -5.25 -4.68 6.79
N SER A 353 -4.56 -4.77 5.65
CA SER A 353 -3.09 -4.68 5.59
C SER A 353 -2.53 -3.33 6.02
N ALA A 354 -2.90 -2.27 5.31
CA ALA A 354 -2.54 -0.87 5.53
C ALA A 354 -1.09 -0.63 6.00
N GLY A 355 -0.13 -1.20 5.29
CA GLY A 355 1.30 -1.07 5.57
C GLY A 355 1.70 -1.66 6.93
N SER A 356 2.13 -0.81 7.88
CA SER A 356 2.49 -1.23 9.24
C SER A 356 1.28 -1.56 10.14
N TYR A 357 0.06 -1.25 9.70
CA TYR A 357 -1.15 -1.41 10.50
C TYR A 357 -1.39 -2.86 10.93
N SER A 358 -1.25 -3.83 10.02
CA SER A 358 -1.44 -5.25 10.34
C SER A 358 -0.46 -5.77 11.41
N LEU A 359 0.69 -5.13 11.56
CA LEU A 359 1.66 -5.44 12.63
C LEU A 359 1.31 -4.72 13.93
N LEU A 360 0.82 -3.47 13.87
CA LEU A 360 0.53 -2.64 15.03
C LEU A 360 -0.89 -2.86 15.61
N GLN A 361 -1.83 -3.31 14.78
CA GLN A 361 -3.24 -3.54 15.11
C GLN A 361 -3.69 -4.95 14.64
N PRO A 362 -3.00 -6.03 15.02
CA PRO A 362 -3.17 -7.36 14.42
C PRO A 362 -4.59 -7.93 14.57
N GLN A 363 -5.25 -7.67 15.69
CA GLN A 363 -6.63 -8.16 15.93
C GLN A 363 -7.63 -7.52 14.96
N MET A 364 -7.54 -6.20 14.76
CA MET A 364 -8.42 -5.49 13.85
C MET A 364 -8.13 -5.87 12.39
N ALA A 365 -6.86 -5.94 12.05
CA ALA A 365 -6.40 -6.38 10.72
C ALA A 365 -6.88 -7.78 10.38
N PHE A 366 -6.82 -8.71 11.34
CA PHE A 366 -7.29 -10.08 11.17
C PHE A 366 -8.81 -10.13 10.92
N ARG A 367 -9.62 -9.43 11.71
CA ARG A 367 -11.08 -9.37 11.51
C ARG A 367 -11.46 -8.80 10.12
N LEU A 368 -10.71 -7.80 9.63
CA LEU A 368 -10.90 -7.26 8.28
C LEU A 368 -10.54 -8.26 7.19
N ARG A 369 -9.42 -8.99 7.38
CA ARG A 369 -9.01 -10.06 6.49
C ARG A 369 -10.06 -11.17 6.40
N GLU A 370 -10.54 -11.66 7.54
CA GLU A 370 -11.59 -12.70 7.59
C GLU A 370 -12.84 -12.28 6.83
N ARG A 371 -13.33 -11.05 7.07
CA ARG A 371 -14.50 -10.52 6.34
C ARG A 371 -14.25 -10.45 4.83
N LYS A 372 -13.07 -9.98 4.41
CA LYS A 372 -12.71 -9.91 3.00
C LYS A 372 -12.62 -11.29 2.37
N LEU A 373 -12.01 -12.26 3.04
CA LEU A 373 -11.92 -13.64 2.55
C LEU A 373 -13.27 -14.35 2.52
N ALA A 374 -14.15 -14.09 3.48
CA ALA A 374 -15.51 -14.61 3.47
C ALA A 374 -16.28 -14.10 2.21
N ASN A 375 -16.17 -12.80 1.90
CA ASN A 375 -16.78 -12.25 0.68
C ASN A 375 -16.17 -12.84 -0.60
N ILE A 376 -14.85 -13.07 -0.64
CA ILE A 376 -14.17 -13.72 -1.77
C ILE A 376 -14.65 -15.16 -1.94
N ALA A 377 -14.80 -15.90 -0.85
CA ALA A 377 -15.22 -17.29 -0.88
C ALA A 377 -16.62 -17.49 -1.52
N THR A 378 -17.52 -16.51 -1.42
CA THR A 378 -18.84 -16.56 -2.08
C THR A 378 -18.74 -16.66 -3.60
N LEU A 379 -17.65 -16.16 -4.18
CA LEU A 379 -17.39 -16.17 -5.62
C LEU A 379 -16.77 -17.49 -6.11
N LYS A 380 -16.27 -18.33 -5.19
CA LYS A 380 -15.53 -19.56 -5.51
C LYS A 380 -14.45 -19.35 -6.57
N PRO A 381 -13.52 -18.39 -6.39
CA PRO A 381 -12.51 -18.08 -7.40
C PRO A 381 -11.35 -19.07 -7.36
N ASP A 382 -10.67 -19.25 -8.50
CA ASP A 382 -9.43 -20.01 -8.59
C ASP A 382 -8.23 -19.22 -8.07
N ALA A 383 -8.30 -17.88 -8.17
CA ALA A 383 -7.27 -16.97 -7.70
C ALA A 383 -7.83 -15.57 -7.37
N ILE A 384 -7.03 -14.78 -6.65
CA ILE A 384 -7.31 -13.39 -6.29
C ILE A 384 -6.28 -12.50 -6.99
N ALA A 385 -6.72 -11.44 -7.68
CA ALA A 385 -5.83 -10.41 -8.22
C ALA A 385 -5.79 -9.19 -7.30
N SER A 386 -4.59 -8.67 -7.01
CA SER A 386 -4.43 -7.42 -6.25
C SER A 386 -3.16 -6.66 -6.63
N ALA A 387 -3.27 -5.36 -6.93
CA ALA A 387 -2.16 -4.49 -7.36
C ALA A 387 -1.43 -3.84 -6.17
N ASN A 388 -1.34 -4.50 -5.01
CA ASN A 388 -0.61 -3.97 -3.86
C ASN A 388 0.02 -5.08 -3.03
N ILE A 389 1.35 -5.03 -2.89
CA ILE A 389 2.12 -6.00 -2.13
C ILE A 389 1.60 -6.21 -0.69
N GLY A 390 1.15 -5.16 -0.01
CA GLY A 390 0.58 -5.28 1.33
C GLY A 390 -0.68 -6.13 1.35
N CYS A 391 -1.59 -5.95 0.39
CA CYS A 391 -2.81 -6.75 0.25
C CYS A 391 -2.48 -8.18 -0.17
N LEU A 392 -1.54 -8.36 -1.11
CA LEU A 392 -1.05 -9.67 -1.53
C LEU A 392 -0.61 -10.51 -0.32
N LEU A 393 0.32 -9.98 0.47
CA LEU A 393 0.86 -10.68 1.64
C LEU A 393 -0.20 -10.92 2.72
N HIS A 394 -1.10 -9.94 2.92
CA HIS A 394 -2.09 -10.03 3.99
C HIS A 394 -3.24 -10.99 3.69
N LEU A 395 -3.68 -11.05 2.43
CA LEU A 395 -4.73 -11.97 2.00
C LEU A 395 -4.21 -13.39 1.75
N SER A 396 -2.91 -13.57 1.50
CA SER A 396 -2.31 -14.90 1.31
C SER A 396 -2.41 -15.74 2.58
N GLY A 397 -2.62 -17.05 2.39
CA GLY A 397 -2.72 -18.03 3.48
C GLY A 397 -3.15 -19.40 2.97
N ALA A 398 -3.07 -20.41 3.83
CA ALA A 398 -3.56 -21.75 3.51
C ALA A 398 -5.09 -21.82 3.39
N ASP A 399 -5.77 -20.81 3.93
CA ASP A 399 -7.21 -20.63 3.97
C ASP A 399 -7.74 -19.77 2.82
N ALA A 400 -6.89 -19.36 1.88
CA ALA A 400 -7.22 -18.45 0.80
C ALA A 400 -6.80 -18.99 -0.57
N PRO A 401 -7.53 -18.70 -1.66
CA PRO A 401 -7.03 -18.91 -3.01
C PRO A 401 -5.70 -18.17 -3.24
N PRO A 402 -4.84 -18.63 -4.19
CA PRO A 402 -3.60 -17.94 -4.55
C PRO A 402 -3.85 -16.46 -4.85
N VAL A 403 -3.01 -15.57 -4.28
CA VAL A 403 -3.10 -14.13 -4.50
C VAL A 403 -1.97 -13.70 -5.43
N LEU A 404 -2.31 -13.02 -6.51
CA LEU A 404 -1.43 -12.70 -7.63
C LEU A 404 -1.49 -11.21 -7.96
N HIS A 405 -0.40 -10.69 -8.50
CA HIS A 405 -0.42 -9.33 -9.04
C HIS A 405 -0.96 -9.33 -10.48
N PRO A 406 -1.72 -8.29 -10.92
CA PRO A 406 -2.19 -8.17 -12.30
C PRO A 406 -1.07 -8.33 -13.34
N ALA A 407 0.13 -7.79 -13.07
CA ALA A 407 1.27 -7.93 -13.96
C ALA A 407 1.66 -9.40 -14.21
N GLU A 408 1.62 -10.25 -13.17
CA GLU A 408 1.98 -11.67 -13.29
C GLU A 408 0.93 -12.45 -14.10
N LEU A 409 -0.35 -12.12 -13.94
CA LEU A 409 -1.44 -12.74 -14.69
C LEU A 409 -1.42 -12.35 -16.16
N ILE A 410 -1.22 -11.07 -16.45
CA ILE A 410 -1.13 -10.55 -17.83
C ILE A 410 0.12 -11.10 -18.51
N ASP A 411 1.25 -11.12 -17.81
CA ASP A 411 2.50 -11.70 -18.32
C ASP A 411 2.31 -13.18 -18.71
N TRP A 412 1.70 -13.97 -17.83
CA TRP A 412 1.42 -15.38 -18.10
C TRP A 412 0.47 -15.57 -19.28
N ALA A 413 -0.61 -14.80 -19.35
CA ALA A 413 -1.55 -14.85 -20.50
C ALA A 413 -0.90 -14.49 -21.83
N GLU A 414 0.16 -13.69 -21.80
CA GLU A 414 0.94 -13.27 -22.98
C GLU A 414 2.19 -14.13 -23.22
N GLY A 415 2.25 -15.35 -22.66
CA GLY A 415 3.33 -16.33 -22.90
C GLY A 415 4.49 -16.27 -21.89
N GLY A 416 4.37 -15.50 -20.82
CA GLY A 416 5.31 -15.50 -19.71
C GLY A 416 5.19 -16.74 -18.80
N PRO A 417 6.02 -16.86 -17.76
CA PRO A 417 6.02 -18.00 -16.86
C PRO A 417 4.75 -18.08 -16.01
N VAL A 418 4.35 -19.30 -15.64
CA VAL A 418 3.26 -19.52 -14.69
C VAL A 418 3.63 -18.91 -13.34
N PRO A 419 2.77 -18.06 -12.73
CA PRO A 419 3.05 -17.46 -11.44
C PRO A 419 3.27 -18.49 -10.32
N MET A 420 4.25 -18.26 -9.48
CA MET A 420 4.66 -19.21 -8.44
C MET A 420 3.57 -19.54 -7.41
N ALA A 421 2.72 -18.58 -7.08
CA ALA A 421 1.62 -18.82 -6.15
C ALA A 421 0.66 -19.89 -6.69
N LEU A 422 0.46 -20.01 -8.01
CA LEU A 422 -0.33 -21.06 -8.65
C LEU A 422 0.42 -22.41 -8.70
N GLN A 423 1.74 -22.38 -8.91
CA GLN A 423 2.55 -23.61 -8.89
C GLN A 423 2.51 -24.26 -7.51
N ARG A 424 2.60 -23.46 -6.43
CA ARG A 424 2.51 -23.96 -5.04
C ARG A 424 1.13 -24.50 -4.68
N ALA A 425 0.07 -23.90 -5.18
CA ALA A 425 -1.30 -24.39 -4.93
C ALA A 425 -1.56 -25.77 -5.56
N LYS A 426 -0.87 -26.09 -6.67
CA LYS A 426 -0.96 -27.39 -7.33
C LYS A 426 -0.09 -28.48 -6.70
N SER A 427 0.88 -28.09 -5.87
CA SER A 427 1.77 -29.04 -5.14
C SER A 427 1.42 -28.97 -3.65
N PRO A 428 0.49 -29.80 -3.14
CA PRO A 428 0.20 -29.82 -1.72
C PRO A 428 1.47 -30.20 -0.97
N VAL A 429 1.83 -29.38 0.02
CA VAL A 429 2.96 -29.64 0.93
C VAL A 429 2.77 -31.03 1.52
N LYS A 430 3.59 -32.01 1.08
CA LYS A 430 3.72 -33.32 1.74
C LYS A 430 4.27 -33.06 3.14
N GLY A 431 3.44 -33.20 4.16
CA GLY A 431 3.92 -33.20 5.53
C GLY A 431 3.04 -32.44 6.51
N THR A 432 1.90 -32.98 6.85
CA THR A 432 1.40 -33.14 8.22
C THR A 432 0.29 -34.18 8.17
N THR A 433 0.68 -35.46 8.09
CA THR A 433 -0.18 -36.53 8.55
C THR A 433 -0.34 -36.38 10.06
N SER A 434 -1.59 -36.18 10.45
CA SER A 434 -2.06 -36.36 11.82
C SER A 434 -1.61 -37.72 12.35
N GLY A 435 -0.84 -37.71 13.40
CA GLY A 435 -0.64 -38.81 14.34
C GLY A 435 -0.99 -38.29 15.73
#